data_cb95351dde981f66b4c5ed8d7421d9aa
#
_entry.id   cb95351dde981f66b4c5ed8d7421d9aa
#
_cell.length_a   1.000
_cell.length_b   1.000
_cell.length_c   1.000
_cell.angle_alpha   90.00
_cell.angle_beta   90.00
_cell.angle_gamma   90.00
#
_symmetry.space_group_name_H-M   'P 1'
#
loop_
_entity.id
_entity.type
_entity.pdbx_description
1 polymer ?
#
loop_
_entity_poly.entity_id
_entity_poly.type
_entity_poly.pdbx_seq_one_letter_code
_entity_poly.pdbx_strand_id
1 'polypeptide(L)'
;YKEQKIKRILQAMEAEMGFPAFLYDFVEEEAYYSSMNFQKIAKGFGLETEDFWEPSMPYTRHTLCDYMDMVRYRLVNQSHQEGPRISWIRVPISVNGSVQAYFAVVEAREFLDYYDEYSIRIAYLMLQGLYEQIVAAQNMGNIGFENFVLYALSATEDDTQKMMFQANVQGISMSTKYRYVLFRRADNQEELPNR
;
A
#
# COMPACT_ATOMS: atom_id res chain seq x y z
N TYR A 1 -14.19 -2.21 -3.73
CA TYR A 1 -14.18 -0.75 -3.60
C TYR A 1 -12.76 -0.15 -3.75
N LYS A 2 -11.75 -0.63 -2.97
CA LYS A 2 -10.34 -0.19 -3.00
C LYS A 2 -9.74 -0.41 -4.40
N GLU A 3 -9.74 -1.64 -4.87
CA GLU A 3 -9.22 -2.04 -6.18
C GLU A 3 -9.78 -1.17 -7.33
N GLN A 4 -11.09 -0.99 -7.37
CA GLN A 4 -11.72 -0.17 -8.42
C GLN A 4 -11.28 1.29 -8.39
N LYS A 5 -11.09 1.86 -7.20
CA LYS A 5 -10.59 3.24 -7.06
C LYS A 5 -9.14 3.35 -7.52
N ILE A 6 -8.28 2.42 -7.09
CA ILE A 6 -6.87 2.39 -7.51
C ILE A 6 -6.79 2.28 -9.04
N LYS A 7 -7.47 1.30 -9.63
CA LYS A 7 -7.48 1.11 -11.09
C LYS A 7 -7.96 2.35 -11.84
N ARG A 8 -9.01 3.02 -11.36
CA ARG A 8 -9.50 4.26 -11.99
C ARG A 8 -8.48 5.39 -11.94
N ILE A 9 -7.77 5.56 -10.83
CA ILE A 9 -6.73 6.58 -10.71
C ILE A 9 -5.59 6.29 -11.68
N LEU A 10 -5.10 5.04 -11.72
CA LEU A 10 -4.01 4.64 -12.62
C LEU A 10 -4.42 4.78 -14.10
N GLN A 11 -5.63 4.36 -14.46
CA GLN A 11 -6.15 4.48 -15.83
C GLN A 11 -6.33 5.93 -16.27
N ALA A 12 -6.86 6.77 -15.39
CA ALA A 12 -7.02 8.20 -15.68
C ALA A 12 -5.64 8.87 -15.91
N MET A 13 -4.66 8.47 -15.14
CA MET A 13 -3.29 8.95 -15.27
C MET A 13 -2.65 8.53 -16.58
N GLU A 14 -2.74 7.25 -16.95
CA GLU A 14 -2.22 6.78 -18.26
C GLU A 14 -2.94 7.45 -19.43
N ALA A 15 -4.25 7.66 -19.31
CA ALA A 15 -5.04 8.36 -20.34
C ALA A 15 -4.60 9.81 -20.53
N GLU A 16 -4.23 10.51 -19.47
CA GLU A 16 -3.77 11.90 -19.50
C GLU A 16 -2.34 12.04 -20.00
N MET A 17 -1.42 11.23 -19.47
CA MET A 17 0.02 11.37 -19.73
C MET A 17 0.52 10.45 -20.86
N GLY A 18 -0.19 9.37 -21.18
CA GLY A 18 0.26 8.35 -22.12
C GLY A 18 1.30 7.36 -21.57
N PHE A 19 1.64 7.47 -20.27
CA PHE A 19 2.61 6.61 -19.61
C PHE A 19 1.94 5.56 -18.75
N PRO A 20 2.27 4.26 -18.93
CA PRO A 20 1.67 3.21 -18.12
C PRO A 20 2.17 3.29 -16.67
N ALA A 21 1.24 2.98 -15.77
CA ALA A 21 1.46 3.05 -14.34
C ALA A 21 1.04 1.77 -13.64
N PHE A 22 1.63 1.53 -12.46
CA PHE A 22 1.20 0.47 -11.59
C PHE A 22 1.30 0.88 -10.11
N LEU A 23 0.62 0.11 -9.26
CA LEU A 23 0.73 0.22 -7.82
C LEU A 23 0.86 -1.19 -7.25
N TYR A 24 1.85 -1.41 -6.39
CA TYR A 24 1.97 -2.62 -5.60
C TYR A 24 1.56 -2.35 -4.16
N ASP A 25 0.59 -3.11 -3.69
CA ASP A 25 0.05 -3.04 -2.34
C ASP A 25 0.72 -4.10 -1.47
N PHE A 26 1.47 -3.69 -0.45
CA PHE A 26 2.16 -4.61 0.46
C PHE A 26 1.26 -5.29 1.46
N VAL A 27 0.10 -4.70 1.76
CA VAL A 27 -0.84 -5.25 2.74
C VAL A 27 -1.64 -6.41 2.15
N GLU A 28 -2.04 -6.27 0.89
CA GLU A 28 -2.79 -7.28 0.15
C GLU A 28 -1.89 -8.16 -0.72
N GLU A 29 -0.59 -7.81 -0.83
CA GLU A 29 0.40 -8.46 -1.71
C GLU A 29 -0.08 -8.52 -3.16
N GLU A 30 -0.71 -7.45 -3.64
CA GLU A 30 -1.36 -7.40 -4.93
C GLU A 30 -0.87 -6.23 -5.79
N ALA A 31 -0.76 -6.48 -7.11
CA ALA A 31 -0.34 -5.49 -8.09
C ALA A 31 -1.51 -5.02 -8.95
N TYR A 32 -1.70 -3.71 -9.04
CA TYR A 32 -2.71 -3.06 -9.86
C TYR A 32 -2.05 -2.31 -11.02
N TYR A 33 -2.53 -2.52 -12.22
CA TYR A 33 -1.98 -1.93 -13.44
C TYR A 33 -2.98 -0.98 -14.09
N SER A 34 -2.49 0.13 -14.65
CA SER A 34 -3.31 1.04 -15.45
C SER A 34 -3.79 0.35 -16.74
N SER A 35 -2.92 -0.42 -17.38
CA SER A 35 -3.20 -1.20 -18.57
C SER A 35 -2.21 -2.37 -18.71
N MET A 36 -2.45 -3.23 -19.71
CA MET A 36 -1.51 -4.30 -20.07
C MET A 36 -0.19 -3.77 -20.66
N ASN A 37 -0.11 -2.49 -21.02
CA ASN A 37 1.12 -1.90 -21.57
C ASN A 37 2.26 -1.92 -20.57
N PHE A 38 1.98 -1.67 -19.29
CA PHE A 38 2.98 -1.77 -18.24
C PHE A 38 3.69 -3.13 -18.24
N GLN A 39 2.91 -4.21 -18.17
CA GLN A 39 3.45 -5.57 -18.12
C GLN A 39 4.22 -5.93 -19.40
N LYS A 40 3.74 -5.50 -20.57
CA LYS A 40 4.44 -5.72 -21.85
C LYS A 40 5.79 -5.01 -21.89
N ILE A 41 5.86 -3.78 -21.38
CA ILE A 41 7.09 -3.01 -21.32
C ILE A 41 8.05 -3.65 -20.31
N ALA A 42 7.62 -3.93 -19.09
CA ALA A 42 8.43 -4.58 -18.08
C ALA A 42 9.05 -5.89 -18.62
N LYS A 43 8.24 -6.76 -19.18
CA LYS A 43 8.68 -8.02 -19.78
C LYS A 43 9.67 -7.81 -20.94
N GLY A 44 9.44 -6.78 -21.77
CA GLY A 44 10.33 -6.44 -22.89
C GLY A 44 11.73 -6.03 -22.45
N PHE A 45 11.88 -5.53 -21.21
CA PHE A 45 13.17 -5.17 -20.60
C PHE A 45 13.69 -6.22 -19.61
N GLY A 46 12.98 -7.34 -19.43
CA GLY A 46 13.35 -8.40 -18.49
C GLY A 46 13.20 -7.97 -17.04
N LEU A 47 12.25 -7.06 -16.75
CA LEU A 47 11.95 -6.58 -15.41
C LEU A 47 10.78 -7.34 -14.82
N GLU A 48 10.95 -7.76 -13.57
CA GLU A 48 9.87 -8.27 -12.73
C GLU A 48 9.22 -7.12 -11.94
N THR A 49 8.11 -7.42 -11.29
CA THR A 49 7.34 -6.40 -10.56
C THR A 49 8.17 -5.77 -9.43
N GLU A 50 8.97 -6.56 -8.75
CA GLU A 50 9.82 -6.16 -7.63
C GLU A 50 10.91 -5.16 -8.04
N ASP A 51 11.40 -5.24 -9.28
CA ASP A 51 12.43 -4.33 -9.79
C ASP A 51 12.00 -2.86 -9.78
N PHE A 52 10.70 -2.59 -9.75
CA PHE A 52 10.18 -1.22 -9.76
C PHE A 52 10.29 -0.50 -8.41
N TRP A 53 10.49 -1.21 -7.31
CA TRP A 53 10.79 -0.57 -6.02
C TRP A 53 12.13 -1.00 -5.43
N GLU A 54 12.65 -2.16 -5.81
CA GLU A 54 13.96 -2.68 -5.40
C GLU A 54 14.68 -3.29 -6.62
N PRO A 55 15.26 -2.45 -7.50
CA PRO A 55 15.86 -2.94 -8.74
C PRO A 55 17.00 -3.93 -8.48
N SER A 56 16.94 -5.09 -9.13
CA SER A 56 17.99 -6.12 -9.09
C SER A 56 19.17 -5.81 -10.02
N MET A 57 18.94 -5.03 -11.07
CA MET A 57 19.96 -4.62 -12.05
C MET A 57 20.60 -3.28 -11.67
N PRO A 58 21.84 -2.99 -12.13
CA PRO A 58 22.48 -1.71 -11.89
C PRO A 58 21.64 -0.54 -12.40
N TYR A 59 21.45 0.48 -11.56
CA TYR A 59 20.63 1.65 -11.85
C TYR A 59 21.26 2.95 -11.35
N THR A 60 20.82 4.07 -11.93
CA THR A 60 21.01 5.40 -11.36
C THR A 60 19.71 5.86 -10.70
N ARG A 61 19.85 6.57 -9.58
CA ARG A 61 18.72 7.15 -8.83
C ARG A 61 18.82 8.67 -8.85
N HIS A 62 17.71 9.32 -9.16
CA HIS A 62 17.59 10.78 -9.12
C HIS A 62 16.33 11.19 -8.34
N THR A 63 16.49 11.95 -7.28
CA THR A 63 15.37 12.48 -6.49
C THR A 63 14.70 13.62 -7.23
N LEU A 64 13.40 13.53 -7.45
CA LEU A 64 12.57 14.54 -8.10
C LEU A 64 11.82 15.41 -7.08
N CYS A 65 11.46 14.83 -5.93
CA CYS A 65 10.73 15.52 -4.89
C CYS A 65 10.97 14.86 -3.53
N ASP A 66 11.63 15.58 -2.61
CA ASP A 66 12.05 15.04 -1.31
C ASP A 66 10.87 14.71 -0.40
N TYR A 67 9.89 15.61 -0.29
CA TYR A 67 8.77 15.42 0.65
C TYR A 67 7.85 14.24 0.31
N MET A 68 7.87 13.78 -0.96
CA MET A 68 7.11 12.62 -1.43
C MET A 68 7.98 11.37 -1.58
N ASP A 69 9.29 11.47 -1.36
CA ASP A 69 10.28 10.46 -1.76
C ASP A 69 10.08 10.00 -3.23
N MET A 70 9.76 10.97 -4.11
CA MET A 70 9.57 10.73 -5.52
C MET A 70 10.92 10.63 -6.20
N VAL A 71 11.23 9.49 -6.76
CA VAL A 71 12.54 9.14 -7.32
C VAL A 71 12.39 8.62 -8.73
N ARG A 72 13.29 9.07 -9.62
CA ARG A 72 13.48 8.44 -10.94
C ARG A 72 14.59 7.42 -10.86
N TYR A 73 14.29 6.20 -11.25
CA TYR A 73 15.26 5.14 -11.50
C TYR A 73 15.51 4.99 -12.98
N ARG A 74 16.75 4.74 -13.35
CA ARG A 74 17.15 4.43 -14.72
C ARG A 74 18.10 3.25 -14.69
N LEU A 75 17.81 2.19 -15.46
CA LEU A 75 18.74 1.09 -15.62
C LEU A 75 19.99 1.54 -16.37
N VAL A 76 21.15 1.08 -15.90
CA VAL A 76 22.42 1.29 -16.54
C VAL A 76 22.70 0.09 -17.43
N ASN A 77 22.79 0.32 -18.74
CA ASN A 77 23.19 -0.73 -19.68
C ASN A 77 24.69 -1.02 -19.49
N GLN A 78 25.04 -2.24 -19.09
CA GLN A 78 26.44 -2.66 -18.92
C GLN A 78 27.17 -2.89 -20.26
N SER A 79 26.45 -3.05 -21.35
CA SER A 79 27.02 -3.14 -22.68
C SER A 79 27.06 -1.74 -23.29
N HIS A 80 28.21 -1.33 -23.83
CA HIS A 80 28.40 -0.07 -24.56
C HIS A 80 27.57 0.02 -25.87
N GLN A 81 26.58 -0.85 -26.05
CA GLN A 81 25.66 -0.81 -27.17
C GLN A 81 24.48 0.12 -26.85
N GLU A 82 24.09 0.93 -27.82
CA GLU A 82 22.87 1.75 -27.81
C GLU A 82 21.61 0.88 -27.76
N GLY A 83 21.32 0.34 -26.58
CA GLY A 83 20.07 -0.40 -26.33
C GLY A 83 18.96 0.53 -25.83
N PRO A 84 17.69 0.10 -25.94
CA PRO A 84 16.58 0.87 -25.38
C PRO A 84 16.79 1.09 -23.88
N ARG A 85 16.65 2.34 -23.46
CA ARG A 85 16.78 2.73 -22.05
C ARG A 85 15.40 2.79 -21.44
N ILE A 86 15.23 2.16 -20.30
CA ILE A 86 14.02 2.28 -19.49
C ILE A 86 14.33 3.07 -18.23
N SER A 87 13.42 3.94 -17.87
CA SER A 87 13.38 4.58 -16.58
C SER A 87 11.96 4.56 -16.03
N TRP A 88 11.84 4.77 -14.74
CA TRP A 88 10.53 4.89 -14.11
C TRP A 88 10.60 5.82 -12.90
N ILE A 89 9.48 6.44 -12.60
CA ILE A 89 9.31 7.21 -11.38
C ILE A 89 8.62 6.33 -10.35
N ARG A 90 9.17 6.26 -9.15
CA ARG A 90 8.60 5.57 -8.00
C ARG A 90 8.22 6.56 -6.92
N VAL A 91 7.05 6.36 -6.33
CA VAL A 91 6.56 7.14 -5.19
C VAL A 91 6.01 6.17 -4.14
N PRO A 92 6.49 6.19 -2.88
CA PRO A 92 5.91 5.40 -1.80
C PRO A 92 4.61 6.03 -1.32
N ILE A 93 3.61 5.20 -1.03
CA ILE A 93 2.40 5.59 -0.33
C ILE A 93 2.56 5.16 1.12
N SER A 94 2.70 6.13 2.03
CA SER A 94 2.99 5.85 3.44
C SER A 94 1.90 6.39 4.36
N VAL A 95 1.46 5.58 5.32
CA VAL A 95 0.52 6.00 6.36
C VAL A 95 1.13 5.73 7.72
N ASN A 96 1.13 6.72 8.59
CA ASN A 96 1.71 6.63 9.94
C ASN A 96 3.18 6.18 9.96
N GLY A 97 3.96 6.59 8.96
CA GLY A 97 5.38 6.25 8.82
C GLY A 97 5.67 4.83 8.28
N SER A 98 4.64 4.08 7.90
CA SER A 98 4.78 2.76 7.28
C SER A 98 4.39 2.82 5.80
N VAL A 99 5.25 2.29 4.92
CA VAL A 99 4.95 2.18 3.49
C VAL A 99 3.88 1.12 3.30
N GLN A 100 2.76 1.50 2.71
CA GLN A 100 1.62 0.63 2.42
C GLN A 100 1.66 0.13 0.98
N ALA A 101 2.16 0.96 0.05
CA ALA A 101 2.24 0.65 -1.36
C ALA A 101 3.38 1.40 -2.04
N TYR A 102 3.85 0.89 -3.18
CA TYR A 102 4.63 1.67 -4.14
C TYR A 102 3.82 1.91 -5.40
N PHE A 103 3.84 3.15 -5.83
CA PHE A 103 3.28 3.61 -7.06
C PHE A 103 4.40 3.95 -8.04
N ALA A 104 4.33 3.46 -9.29
CA ALA A 104 5.34 3.74 -10.31
C ALA A 104 4.74 4.05 -11.67
N VAL A 105 5.44 4.90 -12.43
CA VAL A 105 5.13 5.31 -13.80
C VAL A 105 6.33 5.02 -14.69
N VAL A 106 6.13 4.32 -15.79
CA VAL A 106 7.23 3.88 -16.67
C VAL A 106 7.43 4.84 -17.83
N GLU A 107 8.67 5.28 -18.01
CA GLU A 107 9.18 6.09 -19.10
C GLU A 107 9.90 5.18 -20.14
N ALA A 108 9.15 4.63 -21.10
CA ALA A 108 9.72 3.68 -22.05
C ALA A 108 10.12 4.27 -23.40
N ARG A 109 9.57 5.42 -23.78
CA ARG A 109 9.79 6.05 -25.08
C ARG A 109 10.41 7.44 -24.96
N GLU A 110 9.87 8.21 -24.05
CA GLU A 110 10.25 9.60 -23.77
C GLU A 110 10.27 9.81 -22.26
N PHE A 111 10.87 10.90 -21.82
CA PHE A 111 10.84 11.29 -20.42
C PHE A 111 9.56 12.06 -20.14
N LEU A 112 9.02 11.85 -18.95
CA LEU A 112 7.97 12.67 -18.39
C LEU A 112 8.44 14.13 -18.31
N ASP A 113 7.57 15.04 -18.71
CA ASP A 113 7.80 16.47 -18.59
C ASP A 113 7.34 17.01 -17.23
N TYR A 114 7.42 18.33 -17.05
CA TYR A 114 7.02 18.98 -15.82
C TYR A 114 5.51 18.84 -15.54
N TYR A 115 4.67 18.83 -16.57
CA TYR A 115 3.22 18.68 -16.41
C TYR A 115 2.84 17.24 -16.03
N ASP A 116 3.55 16.28 -16.58
CA ASP A 116 3.42 14.87 -16.22
C ASP A 116 3.81 14.64 -14.76
N GLU A 117 4.92 15.23 -14.30
CA GLU A 117 5.33 15.15 -12.89
C GLU A 117 4.27 15.77 -11.96
N TYR A 118 3.60 16.84 -12.40
CA TYR A 118 2.49 17.43 -11.65
C TYR A 118 1.29 16.49 -11.58
N SER A 119 0.95 15.81 -12.68
CA SER A 119 -0.11 14.80 -12.74
C SER A 119 0.18 13.61 -11.81
N ILE A 120 1.44 13.17 -11.73
CA ILE A 120 1.88 12.15 -10.77
C ILE A 120 1.66 12.62 -9.32
N ARG A 121 1.95 13.87 -9.00
CA ARG A 121 1.70 14.42 -7.65
C ARG A 121 0.23 14.44 -7.29
N ILE A 122 -0.65 14.75 -8.24
CA ILE A 122 -2.11 14.69 -8.02
C ILE A 122 -2.54 13.24 -7.76
N ALA A 123 -2.10 12.30 -8.58
CA ALA A 123 -2.39 10.87 -8.39
C ALA A 123 -1.88 10.36 -7.05
N TYR A 124 -0.67 10.76 -6.64
CA TYR A 124 -0.13 10.46 -5.31
C TYR A 124 -1.06 10.95 -4.20
N LEU A 125 -1.50 12.20 -4.22
CA LEU A 125 -2.38 12.76 -3.20
C LEU A 125 -3.71 11.99 -3.12
N MET A 126 -4.26 11.58 -4.27
CA MET A 126 -5.50 10.78 -4.31
C MET A 126 -5.29 9.38 -3.72
N LEU A 127 -4.16 8.73 -4.05
CA LEU A 127 -3.80 7.41 -3.52
C LEU A 127 -3.49 7.50 -2.02
N GLN A 128 -2.72 8.50 -1.60
CA GLN A 128 -2.40 8.76 -0.20
C GLN A 128 -3.66 8.91 0.64
N GLY A 129 -4.59 9.77 0.23
CA GLY A 129 -5.87 9.95 0.92
C GLY A 129 -6.74 8.68 0.94
N LEU A 130 -6.68 7.85 -0.11
CA LEU A 130 -7.38 6.57 -0.13
C LEU A 130 -6.81 5.61 0.92
N TYR A 131 -5.48 5.48 1.00
CA TYR A 131 -4.83 4.62 1.99
C TYR A 131 -5.00 5.11 3.41
N GLU A 132 -4.96 6.42 3.65
CA GLU A 132 -5.28 7.01 4.96
C GLU A 132 -6.70 6.67 5.42
N GLN A 133 -7.69 6.74 4.51
CA GLN A 133 -9.06 6.34 4.81
C GLN A 133 -9.18 4.85 5.14
N ILE A 134 -8.47 3.99 4.41
CA ILE A 134 -8.48 2.53 4.64
C ILE A 134 -7.88 2.21 6.00
N VAL A 135 -6.71 2.75 6.31
CA VAL A 135 -6.03 2.53 7.60
C VAL A 135 -6.87 3.08 8.76
N ALA A 136 -7.48 4.25 8.59
CA ALA A 136 -8.38 4.82 9.61
C ALA A 136 -9.59 3.92 9.85
N ALA A 137 -10.22 3.38 8.80
CA ALA A 137 -11.36 2.48 8.92
C ALA A 137 -10.98 1.15 9.61
N GLN A 138 -9.81 0.59 9.28
CA GLN A 138 -9.28 -0.60 9.94
C GLN A 138 -9.01 -0.35 11.44
N ASN A 139 -8.42 0.78 11.78
CA ASN A 139 -8.17 1.15 13.17
C ASN A 139 -9.46 1.35 13.96
N MET A 140 -10.49 1.95 13.37
CA MET A 140 -11.80 2.08 14.01
C MET A 140 -12.45 0.72 14.26
N GLY A 141 -12.34 -0.21 13.31
CA GLY A 141 -12.79 -1.58 13.47
C GLY A 141 -12.07 -2.32 14.61
N ASN A 142 -10.76 -2.17 14.70
CA ASN A 142 -9.95 -2.76 15.77
C ASN A 142 -10.33 -2.20 17.15
N ILE A 143 -10.47 -0.87 17.28
CA ILE A 143 -10.92 -0.23 18.54
C ILE A 143 -12.32 -0.73 18.94
N GLY A 144 -13.23 -0.88 17.98
CA GLY A 144 -14.55 -1.43 18.23
C GLY A 144 -14.50 -2.88 18.75
N PHE A 145 -13.65 -3.71 18.16
CA PHE A 145 -13.43 -5.08 18.59
C PHE A 145 -12.78 -5.17 19.97
N GLU A 146 -11.76 -4.38 20.26
CA GLU A 146 -11.11 -4.32 21.57
C GLU A 146 -12.11 -3.90 22.65
N ASN A 147 -12.89 -2.87 22.40
CA ASN A 147 -13.94 -2.42 23.33
C ASN A 147 -15.00 -3.50 23.55
N PHE A 148 -15.39 -4.24 22.50
CA PHE A 148 -16.29 -5.38 22.62
C PHE A 148 -15.70 -6.46 23.52
N VAL A 149 -14.41 -6.82 23.33
CA VAL A 149 -13.75 -7.85 24.16
C VAL A 149 -13.70 -7.42 25.62
N LEU A 150 -13.30 -6.17 25.89
CA LEU A 150 -13.27 -5.63 27.26
C LEU A 150 -14.66 -5.65 27.90
N TYR A 151 -15.68 -5.25 27.16
CA TYR A 151 -17.07 -5.31 27.63
C TYR A 151 -17.50 -6.76 27.91
N ALA A 152 -17.22 -7.70 26.99
CA ALA A 152 -17.58 -9.12 27.15
C ALA A 152 -16.90 -9.76 28.37
N LEU A 153 -15.66 -9.35 28.69
CA LEU A 153 -14.93 -9.83 29.87
C LEU A 153 -15.48 -9.27 31.19
N SER A 154 -16.14 -8.12 31.14
CA SER A 154 -16.74 -7.45 32.33
C SER A 154 -18.25 -7.63 32.44
N ALA A 155 -18.91 -8.21 31.43
CA ALA A 155 -20.35 -8.38 31.37
C ALA A 155 -20.86 -9.39 32.40
N THR A 156 -22.02 -9.10 32.97
CA THR A 156 -22.78 -10.00 33.85
C THR A 156 -23.86 -10.74 33.07
N GLU A 157 -24.56 -11.69 33.69
CA GLU A 157 -25.66 -12.45 33.06
C GLU A 157 -26.78 -11.51 32.54
N ASP A 158 -26.98 -10.36 33.19
CA ASP A 158 -28.03 -9.39 32.84
C ASP A 158 -27.65 -8.59 31.55
N ASP A 159 -26.40 -8.62 31.13
CA ASP A 159 -25.89 -7.86 29.97
C ASP A 159 -25.98 -8.65 28.64
N THR A 160 -26.53 -9.87 28.67
CA THR A 160 -26.51 -10.79 27.52
C THR A 160 -27.09 -10.19 26.23
N GLN A 161 -28.18 -9.43 26.31
CA GLN A 161 -28.81 -8.82 25.13
C GLN A 161 -27.93 -7.74 24.50
N LYS A 162 -27.31 -6.89 25.35
CA LYS A 162 -26.38 -5.86 24.88
C LYS A 162 -25.15 -6.48 24.27
N MET A 163 -24.63 -7.54 24.87
CA MET A 163 -23.47 -8.27 24.38
C MET A 163 -23.76 -8.91 23.01
N MET A 164 -24.94 -9.52 22.83
CA MET A 164 -25.37 -10.07 21.54
C MET A 164 -25.50 -9.00 20.47
N PHE A 165 -26.04 -7.83 20.79
CA PHE A 165 -26.14 -6.72 19.87
C PHE A 165 -24.75 -6.22 19.45
N GLN A 166 -23.85 -6.00 20.38
CA GLN A 166 -22.47 -5.55 20.08
C GLN A 166 -21.69 -6.60 19.29
N ALA A 167 -21.83 -7.88 19.60
CA ALA A 167 -21.23 -8.96 18.84
C ALA A 167 -21.69 -8.93 17.37
N ASN A 168 -22.99 -8.78 17.14
CA ASN A 168 -23.54 -8.69 15.78
C ASN A 168 -23.00 -7.48 15.01
N VAL A 169 -22.87 -6.31 15.66
CA VAL A 169 -22.28 -5.11 15.05
C VAL A 169 -20.83 -5.36 14.62
N GLN A 170 -20.09 -6.19 15.36
CA GLN A 170 -18.70 -6.57 15.05
C GLN A 170 -18.60 -7.80 14.13
N GLY A 171 -19.72 -8.33 13.64
CA GLY A 171 -19.76 -9.54 12.80
C GLY A 171 -19.35 -10.83 13.54
N ILE A 172 -19.44 -10.85 14.87
CA ILE A 172 -19.05 -11.98 15.71
C ILE A 172 -20.27 -12.87 15.96
N SER A 173 -20.17 -14.14 15.61
CA SER A 173 -21.23 -15.12 15.91
C SER A 173 -21.11 -15.63 17.34
N MET A 174 -22.08 -15.32 18.17
CA MET A 174 -22.16 -15.81 19.56
C MET A 174 -22.44 -17.33 19.69
N SER A 175 -22.80 -17.98 18.59
CA SER A 175 -22.98 -19.43 18.56
C SER A 175 -21.67 -20.21 18.39
N THR A 176 -20.60 -19.54 18.05
CA THR A 176 -19.28 -20.15 17.82
C THR A 176 -18.42 -20.06 19.08
N LYS A 177 -17.70 -21.13 19.40
CA LYS A 177 -16.71 -21.12 20.48
C LYS A 177 -15.44 -20.45 19.99
N TYR A 178 -15.02 -19.39 20.64
CA TYR A 178 -13.78 -18.68 20.34
C TYR A 178 -12.69 -19.08 21.33
N ARG A 179 -11.46 -19.14 20.84
CA ARG A 179 -10.25 -19.21 21.67
C ARG A 179 -9.44 -17.93 21.45
N TYR A 180 -8.91 -17.37 22.51
CA TYR A 180 -7.96 -16.27 22.41
C TYR A 180 -6.60 -16.71 22.91
N VAL A 181 -5.54 -16.14 22.32
CA VAL A 181 -4.18 -16.38 22.72
C VAL A 181 -3.55 -15.02 23.03
N LEU A 182 -3.04 -14.88 24.23
CA LEU A 182 -2.30 -13.69 24.65
C LEU A 182 -0.81 -13.91 24.39
N PHE A 183 -0.23 -13.09 23.52
CA PHE A 183 1.20 -13.02 23.30
C PHE A 183 1.78 -11.92 24.18
N ARG A 184 2.74 -12.26 25.03
CA ARG A 184 3.49 -11.30 25.82
C ARG A 184 4.88 -11.15 25.19
N ARG A 185 5.28 -9.91 24.92
CA ARG A 185 6.65 -9.64 24.45
C ARG A 185 7.62 -9.90 25.59
N ALA A 186 8.65 -10.73 25.34
CA ALA A 186 9.59 -11.20 26.35
C ALA A 186 10.63 -10.14 26.79
N ASP A 187 10.67 -8.99 26.08
CA ASP A 187 11.76 -8.01 26.23
C ASP A 187 11.62 -7.05 27.43
N ASN A 188 10.49 -7.04 28.13
CA ASN A 188 10.33 -6.24 29.36
C ASN A 188 10.35 -7.14 30.58
N GLN A 189 11.53 -7.30 31.16
CA GLN A 189 11.71 -7.75 32.53
C GLN A 189 11.32 -6.60 33.51
N GLU A 190 10.05 -6.21 33.52
CA GLU A 190 9.49 -5.53 34.66
C GLU A 190 8.72 -6.57 35.49
N GLU A 191 9.26 -6.90 36.64
CA GLU A 191 8.62 -7.74 37.64
C GLU A 191 7.25 -7.14 37.97
N LEU A 192 6.21 -7.92 37.73
CA LEU A 192 4.88 -7.58 38.22
C LEU A 192 4.89 -7.64 39.74
N PRO A 193 4.39 -6.61 40.44
CA PRO A 193 4.23 -6.71 41.88
C PRO A 193 3.29 -7.86 42.20
N ASN A 194 3.75 -8.76 43.06
CA ASN A 194 2.96 -9.84 43.63
C ASN A 194 1.70 -9.26 44.29
N ARG A 195 0.56 -9.63 43.76
CA ARG A 195 -0.72 -9.59 44.47
C ARG A 195 -1.44 -10.91 44.30
#